data_5b8577afb241d8cf9034825284604513
#
_entry.id   5b8577afb241d8cf9034825284604513
#
_cell.length_a   1.000
_cell.length_b   1.000
_cell.length_c   1.000
_cell.angle_alpha   90.00
_cell.angle_beta   90.00
_cell.angle_gamma   90.00
#
_symmetry.space_group_name_H-M   'P 1'
#
loop_
_entity.id
_entity.type
_entity.pdbx_description
1 polymer ?
#
loop_
_entity_poly.entity_id
_entity_poly.type
_entity_poly.pdbx_seq_one_letter_code
_entity_poly.pdbx_strand_id
1 'polypeptide(L)'
;MWILAKTKCRQEHRAEKNLNNQGFKCFLPTMSIKKFINSIWVEKKEIMFSGYLFINVSNLSHKIHKINNTYGISRLLVDRVTGVPFVINNSIIKKVSEGAADICEPSRIENGDNVVITKGKLSTLSGIFLEKCSKYRAKLLVNFLN
;
A
#
# COMPACT_ATOMS: atom_id res chain seq x y z
N MET A 1 6.77 13.74 6.97
CA MET A 1 7.21 12.77 5.96
C MET A 1 6.41 11.49 6.09
N TRP A 2 6.21 10.76 4.98
CA TRP A 2 5.51 9.48 5.01
C TRP A 2 6.51 8.33 4.98
N ILE A 3 6.26 7.31 5.79
CA ILE A 3 7.02 6.05 5.82
C ILE A 3 6.05 4.88 5.63
N LEU A 4 6.59 3.71 5.30
CA LEU A 4 5.81 2.52 5.01
C LEU A 4 6.05 1.45 6.08
N ALA A 5 4.96 0.90 6.61
CA ALA A 5 5.00 -0.24 7.52
C ALA A 5 4.34 -1.46 6.90
N LYS A 6 4.92 -2.63 7.16
CA LYS A 6 4.29 -3.91 6.86
C LYS A 6 3.39 -4.29 8.04
N THR A 7 2.13 -4.62 7.75
CA THR A 7 1.17 -5.09 8.75
C THR A 7 1.21 -6.62 8.89
N LYS A 8 0.67 -7.13 9.96
CA LYS A 8 0.33 -8.55 10.08
C LYS A 8 -0.85 -8.85 9.15
N CYS A 9 -0.95 -10.11 8.71
CA CYS A 9 -1.98 -10.54 7.78
C CYS A 9 -3.39 -10.18 8.30
N ARG A 10 -4.19 -9.50 7.47
CA ARG A 10 -5.57 -9.07 7.76
C ARG A 10 -5.70 -8.18 9.01
N GLN A 11 -4.64 -7.50 9.44
CA GLN A 11 -4.67 -6.60 10.61
C GLN A 11 -4.41 -5.13 10.24
N GLU A 12 -4.59 -4.75 9.00
CA GLU A 12 -4.34 -3.39 8.50
C GLU A 12 -5.18 -2.35 9.26
N HIS A 13 -6.49 -2.57 9.36
CA HIS A 13 -7.39 -1.67 10.11
C HIS A 13 -7.08 -1.64 11.61
N ARG A 14 -6.65 -2.76 12.18
CA ARG A 14 -6.23 -2.82 13.58
C ARG A 14 -4.96 -2.00 13.81
N ALA A 15 -4.00 -2.12 12.90
CA ALA A 15 -2.76 -1.35 12.94
C ALA A 15 -3.05 0.15 12.81
N GLU A 16 -3.88 0.53 11.83
CA GLU A 16 -4.30 1.92 11.60
C GLU A 16 -4.95 2.52 12.86
N LYS A 17 -5.94 1.83 13.44
CA LYS A 17 -6.63 2.28 14.66
C LYS A 17 -5.67 2.47 15.82
N ASN A 18 -4.77 1.49 16.07
CA ASN A 18 -3.84 1.55 17.19
C ASN A 18 -2.79 2.66 17.02
N LEU A 19 -2.32 2.90 15.80
CA LEU A 19 -1.39 3.99 15.52
C LEU A 19 -2.07 5.36 15.64
N ASN A 20 -3.30 5.50 15.13
CA ASN A 20 -4.09 6.72 15.29
C ASN A 20 -4.32 7.06 16.76
N ASN A 21 -4.61 6.06 17.61
CA ASN A 21 -4.75 6.23 19.07
C ASN A 21 -3.44 6.67 19.73
N GLN A 22 -2.29 6.38 19.13
CA GLN A 22 -0.97 6.84 19.58
C GLN A 22 -0.57 8.21 19.03
N GLY A 23 -1.46 8.87 18.27
CA GLY A 23 -1.24 10.18 17.68
C GLY A 23 -0.48 10.18 16.36
N PHE A 24 -0.34 9.02 15.70
CA PHE A 24 0.18 8.96 14.34
C PHE A 24 -0.93 9.18 13.33
N LYS A 25 -0.65 9.95 12.29
CA LYS A 25 -1.56 10.08 11.15
C LYS A 25 -1.29 8.94 10.17
N CYS A 26 -2.22 8.02 10.04
CA CYS A 26 -2.13 6.87 9.13
C CYS A 26 -2.97 7.06 7.88
N PHE A 27 -2.56 6.39 6.81
CA PHE A 27 -3.29 6.34 5.54
C PHE A 27 -3.31 4.90 5.03
N LEU A 28 -4.51 4.34 4.96
CA LEU A 28 -4.79 3.01 4.41
C LEU A 28 -5.64 3.18 3.15
N PRO A 29 -5.02 3.26 1.96
CA PRO A 29 -5.75 3.48 0.73
C PRO A 29 -6.65 2.31 0.41
N THR A 30 -7.90 2.62 0.06
CA THR A 30 -8.92 1.65 -0.35
C THR A 30 -9.39 1.94 -1.77
N MET A 31 -9.86 0.91 -2.45
CA MET A 31 -10.46 1.00 -3.78
C MET A 31 -11.84 0.35 -3.77
N SER A 32 -12.77 0.93 -4.51
CA SER A 32 -14.08 0.32 -4.74
C SER A 32 -13.99 -0.71 -5.85
N ILE A 33 -14.46 -1.91 -5.58
CA ILE A 33 -14.58 -2.98 -6.56
C ILE A 33 -16.03 -3.46 -6.64
N LYS A 34 -16.51 -3.77 -7.84
CA LYS A 34 -17.81 -4.41 -8.02
C LYS A 34 -17.62 -5.92 -7.98
N LYS A 35 -18.35 -6.58 -7.07
CA LYS A 35 -18.40 -8.05 -6.99
C LYS A 35 -19.82 -8.52 -7.25
N PHE A 36 -19.94 -9.61 -8.02
CA PHE A 36 -21.20 -10.31 -8.24
C PHE A 36 -21.39 -11.33 -7.12
N ILE A 37 -22.31 -11.05 -6.19
CA ILE A 37 -22.59 -11.91 -5.02
C ILE A 37 -24.09 -12.16 -4.99
N ASN A 38 -24.50 -13.43 -4.91
CA ASN A 38 -25.92 -13.83 -4.85
C ASN A 38 -26.77 -13.20 -5.97
N SER A 39 -26.28 -13.24 -7.21
CA SER A 39 -26.95 -12.69 -8.39
C SER A 39 -27.14 -11.15 -8.41
N ILE A 40 -26.46 -10.42 -7.53
CA ILE A 40 -26.51 -8.97 -7.44
C ILE A 40 -25.10 -8.39 -7.52
N TRP A 41 -24.91 -7.28 -8.23
CA TRP A 41 -23.68 -6.51 -8.22
C TRP A 41 -23.60 -5.65 -6.95
N VAL A 42 -22.61 -5.96 -6.10
CA VAL A 42 -22.37 -5.22 -4.85
C VAL A 42 -21.03 -4.48 -4.96
N GLU A 43 -21.04 -3.20 -4.66
CA GLU A 43 -19.83 -2.41 -4.52
C GLU A 43 -19.19 -2.69 -3.15
N LYS A 44 -17.93 -3.09 -3.16
CA LYS A 44 -17.18 -3.38 -1.94
C LYS A 44 -15.87 -2.60 -1.93
N LYS A 45 -15.56 -1.98 -0.79
CA LYS A 45 -14.25 -1.37 -0.56
C LYS A 45 -13.23 -2.43 -0.19
N GLU A 46 -12.11 -2.46 -0.88
CA GLU A 46 -10.96 -3.31 -0.56
C GLU A 46 -9.70 -2.48 -0.38
N ILE A 47 -8.79 -2.95 0.46
CA ILE A 47 -7.49 -2.31 0.69
C ILE A 47 -6.68 -2.39 -0.60
N MET A 48 -6.16 -1.24 -1.06
CA MET A 48 -5.39 -1.16 -2.30
C MET A 48 -4.04 -1.87 -2.17
N PHE A 49 -3.34 -1.67 -1.06
CA PHE A 49 -2.05 -2.31 -0.75
C PHE A 49 -2.19 -3.21 0.47
N SER A 50 -2.65 -4.44 0.25
CA SER A 50 -2.81 -5.42 1.33
C SER A 50 -1.47 -5.71 2.00
N GLY A 51 -1.46 -5.66 3.33
CA GLY A 51 -0.27 -5.87 4.15
C GLY A 51 0.62 -4.64 4.34
N TYR A 52 0.21 -3.45 3.87
CA TYR A 52 0.97 -2.22 4.00
C TYR A 52 0.13 -1.07 4.55
N LEU A 53 0.76 -0.21 5.32
CA LEU A 53 0.16 0.97 5.93
C LEU A 53 1.12 2.16 5.81
N PHE A 54 0.62 3.28 5.31
CA PHE A 54 1.37 4.53 5.25
C PHE A 54 1.21 5.29 6.56
N ILE A 55 2.32 5.78 7.10
CA ILE A 55 2.35 6.48 8.40
C ILE A 55 3.04 7.82 8.21
N ASN A 56 2.36 8.90 8.60
CA ASN A 56 2.96 10.23 8.61
C ASN A 56 3.70 10.44 9.92
N VAL A 57 4.98 10.77 9.83
CA VAL A 57 5.83 11.08 10.98
C VAL A 57 6.53 12.41 10.79
N SER A 58 6.50 13.25 11.82
CA SER A 58 7.18 14.54 11.82
C SER A 58 8.64 14.43 12.29
N ASN A 59 8.94 13.47 13.18
CA ASN A 59 10.28 13.22 13.70
C ASN A 59 10.46 11.70 13.92
N LEU A 60 11.49 11.11 13.32
CA LEU A 60 11.67 9.66 13.24
C LEU A 60 12.33 9.05 14.48
N SER A 61 13.29 9.75 15.10
CA SER A 61 14.26 9.14 16.00
C SER A 61 13.68 8.45 17.25
N HIS A 62 12.59 8.95 17.80
CA HIS A 62 11.98 8.37 19.01
C HIS A 62 10.68 7.58 18.75
N LYS A 63 10.22 7.52 17.50
CA LYS A 63 8.90 6.97 17.15
C LYS A 63 8.97 5.58 16.52
N ILE A 64 10.14 5.17 16.01
CA ILE A 64 10.33 3.87 15.32
C ILE A 64 9.95 2.71 16.23
N HIS A 65 10.43 2.69 17.48
CA HIS A 65 10.10 1.63 18.44
C HIS A 65 8.60 1.56 18.75
N LYS A 66 7.95 2.71 18.93
CA LYS A 66 6.50 2.75 19.16
C LYS A 66 5.73 2.15 18.00
N ILE A 67 6.10 2.50 16.77
CA ILE A 67 5.46 1.98 15.56
C ILE A 67 5.65 0.46 15.45
N ASN A 68 6.89 -0.04 15.58
CA ASN A 68 7.19 -1.46 15.47
C ASN A 68 6.50 -2.30 16.54
N ASN A 69 6.31 -1.75 17.74
CA ASN A 69 5.65 -2.44 18.85
C ASN A 69 4.12 -2.27 18.86
N THR A 70 3.55 -1.64 17.84
CA THR A 70 2.10 -1.47 17.76
C THR A 70 1.40 -2.74 17.27
N TYR A 71 0.35 -3.12 17.96
CA TYR A 71 -0.48 -4.26 17.56
C TYR A 71 -1.02 -4.10 16.14
N GLY A 72 -0.79 -5.12 15.30
CA GLY A 72 -1.15 -5.12 13.89
C GLY A 72 0.01 -4.75 12.98
N ILE A 73 1.08 -4.14 13.48
CA ILE A 73 2.31 -3.92 12.74
C ILE A 73 3.20 -5.16 12.81
N SER A 74 3.80 -5.53 11.69
CA SER A 74 4.84 -6.55 11.60
C SER A 74 6.22 -5.90 11.73
N ARG A 75 6.50 -4.91 10.88
CA ARG A 75 7.75 -4.13 10.91
C ARG A 75 7.64 -2.89 10.04
N LEU A 76 8.46 -1.87 10.32
CA LEU A 76 8.73 -0.81 9.36
C LEU A 76 9.56 -1.34 8.19
N LEU A 77 9.33 -0.77 7.01
CA LEU A 77 10.20 -0.99 5.87
C LEU A 77 11.40 -0.06 5.99
N VAL A 78 12.57 -0.67 6.12
CA VAL A 78 13.85 0.02 6.29
C VAL A 78 14.83 -0.46 5.23
N ASP A 79 15.73 0.43 4.85
CA ASP A 79 16.90 0.05 4.07
C ASP A 79 17.75 -0.96 4.88
N ARG A 80 18.17 -2.05 4.24
CA ARG A 80 18.88 -3.14 4.92
C ARG A 80 20.30 -2.76 5.32
N VAL A 81 20.91 -1.81 4.64
CA VAL A 81 22.29 -1.40 4.89
C VAL A 81 22.33 -0.30 5.94
N THR A 82 21.48 0.71 5.80
CA THR A 82 21.50 1.89 6.68
C THR A 82 20.54 1.78 7.87
N GLY A 83 19.58 0.86 7.83
CA GLY A 83 18.52 0.73 8.85
C GLY A 83 17.52 1.91 8.86
N VAL A 84 17.62 2.83 7.92
CA VAL A 84 16.77 4.01 7.84
C VAL A 84 15.43 3.65 7.17
N PRO A 85 14.28 4.06 7.73
CA PRO A 85 12.99 3.87 7.09
C PRO A 85 12.90 4.54 5.73
N PHE A 86 12.31 3.83 4.77
CA PHE A 86 12.03 4.39 3.45
C PHE A 86 11.04 5.54 3.54
N VAL A 87 11.43 6.69 3.01
CA VAL A 87 10.59 7.88 2.95
C VAL A 87 9.84 7.92 1.62
N ILE A 88 8.54 8.15 1.70
CA ILE A 88 7.66 8.24 0.54
C ILE A 88 7.34 9.71 0.26
N ASN A 89 7.43 10.10 -0.99
CA ASN A 89 7.13 11.46 -1.40
C ASN A 89 5.63 11.76 -1.27
N ASN A 90 5.32 12.99 -0.83
CA ASN A 90 3.94 13.48 -0.72
C ASN A 90 3.17 13.43 -2.05
N SER A 91 3.85 13.61 -3.17
CA SER A 91 3.23 13.51 -4.50
C SER A 91 2.67 12.12 -4.78
N ILE A 92 3.35 11.06 -4.32
CA ILE A 92 2.89 9.68 -4.44
C ILE A 92 1.67 9.45 -3.55
N ILE A 93 1.72 9.90 -2.31
CA ILE A 93 0.58 9.79 -1.39
C ILE A 93 -0.64 10.52 -1.95
N LYS A 94 -0.45 11.70 -2.54
CA LYS A 94 -1.53 12.45 -3.18
C LYS A 94 -2.13 11.67 -4.35
N LYS A 95 -1.31 11.13 -5.26
CA LYS A 95 -1.78 10.27 -6.36
C LYS A 95 -2.57 9.07 -5.88
N VAL A 96 -2.08 8.40 -4.83
CA VAL A 96 -2.77 7.26 -4.23
C VAL A 96 -4.09 7.67 -3.56
N SER A 97 -4.15 8.83 -2.91
CA SER A 97 -5.36 9.32 -2.23
C SER A 97 -6.46 9.78 -3.21
N GLU A 98 -6.08 10.23 -4.39
CA GLU A 98 -6.99 10.72 -5.43
C GLU A 98 -7.72 9.59 -6.17
N GLY A 99 -7.41 8.32 -5.89
CA GLY A 99 -8.24 7.17 -6.16
C GLY A 99 -7.71 6.10 -7.11
N ALA A 100 -8.59 5.14 -7.38
CA ALA A 100 -8.31 3.88 -8.02
C ALA A 100 -7.72 3.99 -9.43
N ALA A 101 -6.70 3.18 -9.70
CA ALA A 101 -6.24 2.94 -11.05
C ALA A 101 -7.27 2.12 -11.83
N ASP A 102 -7.61 2.58 -13.03
CA ASP A 102 -8.25 1.71 -14.02
C ASP A 102 -7.24 0.65 -14.43
N ILE A 103 -7.50 -0.59 -14.03
CA ILE A 103 -6.61 -1.71 -14.30
C ILE A 103 -6.84 -2.15 -15.74
N CYS A 104 -5.90 -1.84 -16.62
CA CYS A 104 -5.81 -2.51 -17.92
C CYS A 104 -5.45 -3.98 -17.72
N GLU A 105 -6.12 -4.88 -18.42
CA GLU A 105 -5.76 -6.31 -18.43
C GLU A 105 -4.31 -6.48 -18.93
N PRO A 106 -3.40 -6.99 -18.10
CA PRO A 106 -2.05 -7.30 -18.56
C PRO A 106 -2.10 -8.54 -19.44
N SER A 107 -1.97 -8.39 -20.74
CA SER A 107 -1.76 -9.49 -21.65
C SER A 107 -0.32 -10.01 -21.51
N ARG A 108 -0.16 -11.21 -20.99
CA ARG A 108 1.11 -11.95 -20.91
C ARG A 108 2.24 -11.27 -20.13
N ILE A 109 1.98 -10.88 -18.90
CA ILE A 109 3.03 -10.45 -17.98
C ILE A 109 3.37 -11.64 -17.09
N GLU A 110 4.67 -11.94 -16.94
CA GLU A 110 5.19 -13.02 -16.12
C GLU A 110 5.68 -12.51 -14.77
N ASN A 111 5.79 -13.44 -13.80
CA ASN A 111 6.30 -13.11 -12.48
C ASN A 111 7.77 -12.65 -12.56
N GLY A 112 8.06 -11.49 -11.98
CA GLY A 112 9.39 -10.87 -12.01
C GLY A 112 9.55 -9.78 -13.06
N ASP A 113 8.58 -9.60 -13.97
CA ASP A 113 8.65 -8.56 -15.01
C ASP A 113 8.58 -7.15 -14.40
N ASN A 114 9.41 -6.26 -14.95
CA ASN A 114 9.30 -4.84 -14.69
C ASN A 114 8.10 -4.27 -15.43
N VAL A 115 7.16 -3.70 -14.69
CA VAL A 115 5.93 -3.13 -15.24
C VAL A 115 5.77 -1.68 -14.87
N VAL A 116 5.15 -0.91 -15.75
CA VAL A 116 4.78 0.48 -15.52
C VAL A 116 3.27 0.60 -15.64
N ILE A 117 2.64 1.26 -14.67
CA ILE A 117 1.21 1.56 -14.72
C ILE A 117 1.01 2.67 -15.76
N THR A 118 0.32 2.37 -16.86
CA THR A 118 0.17 3.29 -18.00
C THR A 118 -1.10 4.14 -17.93
N LYS A 119 -2.11 3.71 -17.19
CA LYS A 119 -3.41 4.40 -17.09
C LYS A 119 -3.86 4.55 -15.65
N GLY A 120 -4.70 5.55 -15.40
CA GLY A 120 -5.30 5.84 -14.10
C GLY A 120 -4.45 6.76 -13.22
N LYS A 121 -4.90 6.98 -12.00
CA LYS A 121 -4.28 7.93 -11.06
C LYS A 121 -2.93 7.48 -10.51
N LEU A 122 -2.60 6.20 -10.65
CA LEU A 122 -1.28 5.64 -10.34
C LEU A 122 -0.38 5.50 -11.58
N SER A 123 -0.75 6.11 -12.71
CA SER A 123 0.08 6.12 -13.91
C SER A 123 1.48 6.64 -13.59
N THR A 124 2.47 6.11 -14.29
CA THR A 124 3.91 6.37 -14.08
C THR A 124 4.57 5.69 -12.89
N LEU A 125 3.83 5.00 -12.02
CA LEU A 125 4.47 4.14 -11.02
C LEU A 125 5.00 2.87 -11.70
N SER A 126 6.27 2.56 -11.39
CA SER A 126 6.92 1.32 -11.83
C SER A 126 6.96 0.30 -10.68
N GLY A 127 7.04 -0.95 -11.04
CA GLY A 127 7.14 -2.03 -10.06
C GLY A 127 7.46 -3.36 -10.72
N ILE A 128 7.67 -4.37 -9.90
CA ILE A 128 7.87 -5.75 -10.33
C ILE A 128 6.54 -6.48 -10.21
N PHE A 129 6.09 -7.12 -11.27
CA PHE A 129 4.92 -7.97 -11.25
C PHE A 129 5.20 -9.22 -10.43
N LEU A 130 4.35 -9.52 -9.45
CA LEU A 130 4.50 -10.69 -8.60
C LEU A 130 3.56 -11.81 -9.00
N GLU A 131 2.28 -11.51 -9.10
CA GLU A 131 1.28 -12.50 -9.46
C GLU A 131 -0.05 -11.87 -9.90
N LYS A 132 -0.81 -12.57 -10.71
CA LYS A 132 -2.18 -12.21 -11.04
C LYS A 132 -3.12 -12.76 -9.98
N CYS A 133 -3.70 -11.90 -9.17
CA CYS A 133 -4.58 -12.32 -8.07
C CYS A 133 -6.01 -12.66 -8.54
N SER A 134 -6.50 -12.05 -9.63
CA SER A 134 -7.80 -12.32 -10.23
C SER A 134 -7.87 -11.72 -11.63
N LYS A 135 -9.02 -11.87 -12.31
CA LYS A 135 -9.23 -11.31 -13.65
C LYS A 135 -8.89 -9.82 -13.75
N TYR A 136 -9.10 -9.06 -12.67
CA TYR A 136 -8.94 -7.60 -12.64
C TYR A 136 -7.93 -7.11 -11.60
N ARG A 137 -7.15 -7.99 -10.98
CA ARG A 137 -6.18 -7.60 -9.95
C ARG A 137 -4.86 -8.33 -10.15
N ALA A 138 -3.79 -7.57 -10.01
CA ALA A 138 -2.42 -8.06 -9.98
C ALA A 138 -1.70 -7.53 -8.74
N LYS A 139 -0.75 -8.30 -8.25
CA LYS A 139 0.12 -7.91 -7.15
C LYS A 139 1.42 -7.39 -7.73
N LEU A 140 1.76 -6.16 -7.37
CA LEU A 140 2.98 -5.50 -7.81
C LEU A 140 3.84 -5.18 -6.59
N LEU A 141 5.12 -5.37 -6.70
CA LEU A 141 6.10 -4.76 -5.81
C LEU A 141 6.44 -3.38 -6.38
N VAL A 142 5.73 -2.37 -5.91
CA VAL A 142 5.89 -1.00 -6.43
C VAL A 142 7.18 -0.40 -5.91
N ASN A 143 7.96 0.18 -6.80
CA ASN A 143 9.15 0.92 -6.43
C ASN A 143 8.76 2.37 -6.08
N PHE A 144 8.72 2.67 -4.79
CA PHE A 144 8.48 4.02 -4.27
C PHE A 144 9.77 4.84 -4.12
N LEU A 145 10.90 4.24 -4.48
CA LEU A 145 12.23 4.79 -4.26
C LEU A 145 12.82 5.18 -5.61
N ASN A 146 12.74 6.45 -5.91
CA ASN A 146 13.61 7.14 -6.87
C ASN A 146 14.30 8.28 -6.16
#